data_3f2c2a27d5d66ce95235f26ad5aa5f5d
#
_entry.id   3f2c2a27d5d66ce95235f26ad5aa5f5d
#
_cell.length_a   1.000
_cell.length_b   1.000
_cell.length_c   1.000
_cell.angle_alpha   90.00
_cell.angle_beta   90.00
_cell.angle_gamma   90.00
#
_symmetry.space_group_name_H-M   'P 1'
#
loop_
_entity.id
_entity.type
_entity.pdbx_description
1 polymer ?
#
loop_
_entity_poly.entity_id
_entity_poly.type
_entity_poly.pdbx_seq_one_letter_code
_entity_poly.pdbx_strand_id
1 'polypeptide(L)'
;MHAAYISHLQHFSLGDGPGIRTTVFFKGCNLHCPWCHNPETISVKPQLLFYPSLCTSCGKCASVCGRHTWIDGEHHFDRQGCDACGKCTQACPAEALSLCGERQTTQKLMSHIREDWEFYAMSGGGVTLSGGEALLHADSCRELAARCSKENIPVLLDTAGCVHYDAFEKVLPYLSLCYFDLKSGTQSGYDIVGGKLDLVLENMKRLVADGVETVARIPVIPGFNDTREDALQMADALSETGIRKVHLLPFHRLGSGKYAGLGQIYSYGETLPPPATTLETMLEVFQYSGFSASKGG
;
A
#
# COMPACT_ATOMS: atom_id res chain seq x y z
N MET A 1 22.70 -0.09 10.31
CA MET A 1 21.32 -0.37 10.74
C MET A 1 20.44 0.71 10.13
N HIS A 2 19.60 0.33 9.17
CA HIS A 2 18.69 1.25 8.50
C HIS A 2 17.43 1.47 9.32
N ALA A 3 16.75 2.59 9.09
CA ALA A 3 15.47 2.91 9.68
C ALA A 3 14.62 3.64 8.65
N ALA A 4 13.33 3.35 8.65
CA ALA A 4 12.35 3.99 7.77
C ALA A 4 11.14 4.46 8.59
N TYR A 5 10.36 5.36 8.03
CA TYR A 5 9.05 5.67 8.57
C TYR A 5 8.05 4.58 8.16
N ILE A 6 7.44 3.98 9.16
CA ILE A 6 6.42 2.95 9.00
C ILE A 6 5.08 3.56 9.38
N SER A 7 4.12 3.53 8.47
CA SER A 7 2.78 4.03 8.72
C SER A 7 2.00 3.08 9.61
N HIS A 8 2.17 1.79 9.37
CA HIS A 8 1.40 0.74 9.98
C HIS A 8 2.16 -0.59 9.89
N LEU A 9 1.99 -1.45 10.88
CA LEU A 9 2.40 -2.85 10.86
C LEU A 9 1.16 -3.68 11.14
N GLN A 10 0.78 -4.52 10.18
CA GLN A 10 -0.40 -5.36 10.28
C GLN A 10 0.02 -6.81 10.53
N HIS A 11 -0.26 -7.28 11.72
CA HIS A 11 -0.18 -8.70 12.05
C HIS A 11 -1.35 -9.47 11.45
N PHE A 12 -1.16 -10.75 11.22
CA PHE A 12 -2.20 -11.67 10.80
C PHE A 12 -2.95 -11.24 9.52
N SER A 13 -2.22 -10.69 8.54
CA SER A 13 -2.80 -10.31 7.25
C SER A 13 -3.10 -11.55 6.40
N LEU A 14 -4.31 -11.59 5.81
CA LEU A 14 -4.79 -12.69 4.95
C LEU A 14 -4.92 -12.28 3.47
N GLY A 15 -4.85 -10.98 3.18
CA GLY A 15 -5.05 -10.42 1.83
C GLY A 15 -3.76 -9.94 1.13
N ASP A 16 -2.62 -10.04 1.81
CA ASP A 16 -1.36 -9.45 1.34
C ASP A 16 -0.37 -10.53 0.86
N GLY A 17 -0.87 -11.65 0.41
CA GLY A 17 -0.08 -12.75 -0.13
C GLY A 17 -0.50 -14.12 0.40
N PRO A 18 0.19 -15.20 -0.03
CA PRO A 18 -0.11 -16.56 0.42
C PRO A 18 0.11 -16.73 1.92
N GLY A 19 -0.79 -17.48 2.57
CA GLY A 19 -0.72 -17.78 3.98
C GLY A 19 -1.00 -16.58 4.89
N ILE A 20 -0.66 -16.72 6.18
CA ILE A 20 -0.78 -15.64 7.17
C ILE A 20 0.51 -14.81 7.13
N ARG A 21 0.37 -13.48 7.03
CA ARG A 21 1.53 -12.60 6.85
C ARG A 21 1.55 -11.46 7.87
N THR A 22 2.75 -10.98 8.14
CA THR A 22 2.93 -9.64 8.73
C THR A 22 3.26 -8.67 7.63
N THR A 23 2.38 -7.67 7.41
CA THR A 23 2.57 -6.65 6.40
C THR A 23 3.17 -5.39 7.01
N VAL A 24 4.31 -4.97 6.47
CA VAL A 24 5.02 -3.75 6.87
C VAL A 24 4.69 -2.66 5.85
N PHE A 25 3.91 -1.66 6.28
CA PHE A 25 3.51 -0.53 5.43
C PHE A 25 4.51 0.61 5.57
N PHE A 26 5.39 0.75 4.59
CA PHE A 26 6.33 1.86 4.50
C PHE A 26 5.61 3.17 4.14
N LYS A 27 6.11 4.28 4.68
CA LYS A 27 5.57 5.61 4.43
C LYS A 27 6.35 6.31 3.33
N GLY A 28 5.63 6.89 2.39
CA GLY A 28 6.12 7.51 1.16
C GLY A 28 5.61 6.77 -0.07
N CYS A 29 5.04 7.50 -1.02
CA CYS A 29 4.67 7.01 -2.35
C CYS A 29 4.97 8.08 -3.38
N ASN A 30 5.48 7.68 -4.52
CA ASN A 30 5.70 8.57 -5.66
C ASN A 30 4.52 8.61 -6.64
N LEU A 31 3.49 7.77 -6.40
CA LEU A 31 2.21 7.85 -7.09
C LEU A 31 1.16 8.57 -6.24
N HIS A 32 0.15 9.14 -6.91
CA HIS A 32 -0.93 9.91 -6.30
C HIS A 32 -2.30 9.41 -6.80
N CYS A 33 -2.56 8.10 -6.65
CA CYS A 33 -3.80 7.47 -7.10
C CYS A 33 -5.01 8.13 -6.42
N PRO A 34 -6.00 8.67 -7.16
CA PRO A 34 -7.16 9.32 -6.56
C PRO A 34 -8.02 8.38 -5.70
N TRP A 35 -7.91 7.07 -5.94
CA TRP A 35 -8.62 6.01 -5.21
C TRP A 35 -7.77 5.33 -4.13
N CYS A 36 -6.64 5.91 -3.74
CA CYS A 36 -5.70 5.26 -2.82
C CYS A 36 -6.37 4.77 -1.53
N HIS A 37 -6.17 3.51 -1.17
CA HIS A 37 -6.71 2.95 0.08
C HIS A 37 -5.88 3.33 1.31
N ASN A 38 -4.63 3.74 1.10
CA ASN A 38 -3.68 4.09 2.16
C ASN A 38 -3.13 5.51 1.96
N PRO A 39 -4.00 6.57 1.91
CA PRO A 39 -3.54 7.94 1.65
C PRO A 39 -2.55 8.44 2.71
N GLU A 40 -2.61 7.88 3.92
CA GLU A 40 -1.67 8.19 5.00
C GLU A 40 -0.24 7.72 4.69
N THR A 41 -0.05 6.85 3.72
CA THR A 41 1.27 6.39 3.29
C THR A 41 1.89 7.26 2.20
N ILE A 42 1.13 8.15 1.53
CA ILE A 42 1.64 8.95 0.41
C ILE A 42 2.76 9.90 0.86
N SER A 43 2.55 10.63 1.96
CA SER A 43 3.59 11.49 2.51
C SER A 43 4.73 10.69 3.14
N VAL A 44 5.98 11.06 2.87
CA VAL A 44 7.15 10.46 3.53
C VAL A 44 7.32 10.93 4.98
N LYS A 45 6.65 12.04 5.37
CA LYS A 45 6.76 12.63 6.72
C LYS A 45 5.69 12.06 7.63
N PRO A 46 5.95 11.94 8.94
CA PRO A 46 4.92 11.66 9.93
C PRO A 46 3.76 12.65 9.84
N GLN A 47 2.56 12.17 10.11
CA GLN A 47 1.33 12.98 10.08
C GLN A 47 0.45 12.64 11.26
N LEU A 48 -0.24 13.65 11.80
CA LEU A 48 -1.29 13.45 12.79
C LEU A 48 -2.63 13.19 12.06
N LEU A 49 -3.26 12.09 12.37
CA LEU A 49 -4.62 11.76 11.97
C LEU A 49 -5.58 12.26 13.06
N PHE A 50 -6.65 12.90 12.65
CA PHE A 50 -7.73 13.32 13.55
C PHE A 50 -9.06 12.78 13.05
N TYR A 51 -9.74 12.01 13.88
CA TYR A 51 -11.04 11.41 13.61
C TYR A 51 -12.15 12.14 14.38
N PRO A 52 -12.85 13.08 13.74
CA PRO A 52 -13.91 13.87 14.41
C PRO A 52 -14.99 13.01 15.05
N SER A 53 -15.33 11.87 14.43
CA SER A 53 -16.35 10.93 14.94
C SER A 53 -16.01 10.30 16.29
N LEU A 54 -14.74 10.27 16.68
CA LEU A 54 -14.27 9.76 17.97
C LEU A 54 -14.06 10.87 18.99
N CYS A 55 -14.09 12.15 18.56
CA CYS A 55 -13.80 13.27 19.42
C CYS A 55 -14.95 13.56 20.41
N THR A 56 -14.64 13.54 21.70
CA THR A 56 -15.60 13.87 22.77
C THR A 56 -15.57 15.35 23.17
N SER A 57 -14.89 16.20 22.42
CA SER A 57 -14.72 17.64 22.66
C SER A 57 -14.20 18.00 24.08
N CYS A 58 -13.41 17.12 24.70
CA CYS A 58 -12.93 17.28 26.09
C CYS A 58 -11.81 18.34 26.27
N GLY A 59 -11.25 18.91 25.21
CA GLY A 59 -10.26 19.98 25.24
C GLY A 59 -8.83 19.58 25.65
N LYS A 60 -8.57 18.34 26.06
CA LYS A 60 -7.25 17.92 26.58
C LYS A 60 -6.11 18.08 25.57
N CYS A 61 -6.36 17.90 24.28
CA CYS A 61 -5.34 18.12 23.25
C CYS A 61 -4.89 19.59 23.16
N ALA A 62 -5.79 20.57 23.36
CA ALA A 62 -5.44 21.98 23.36
C ALA A 62 -4.58 22.37 24.57
N SER A 63 -4.71 21.69 25.71
CA SER A 63 -3.87 21.99 26.89
C SER A 63 -2.38 21.61 26.66
N VAL A 64 -2.07 20.77 25.70
CA VAL A 64 -0.69 20.30 25.40
C VAL A 64 -0.17 20.77 24.03
N CYS A 65 -1.06 21.32 23.18
CA CYS A 65 -0.68 21.75 21.83
C CYS A 65 -1.58 22.88 21.33
N GLY A 66 -1.00 24.05 21.08
CA GLY A 66 -1.72 25.23 20.58
C GLY A 66 -2.25 25.11 19.13
N ARG A 67 -2.05 23.97 18.46
CA ARG A 67 -2.63 23.68 17.15
C ARG A 67 -4.08 23.18 17.22
N HIS A 68 -4.56 22.88 18.40
CA HIS A 68 -5.94 22.47 18.66
C HIS A 68 -6.67 23.63 19.33
N THR A 69 -7.75 24.09 18.69
CA THR A 69 -8.59 25.19 19.19
C THR A 69 -10.06 24.79 19.13
N TRP A 70 -10.91 25.52 19.85
CA TRP A 70 -12.37 25.38 19.78
C TRP A 70 -12.96 26.68 19.27
N ILE A 71 -13.75 26.60 18.22
CA ILE A 71 -14.50 27.71 17.63
C ILE A 71 -15.96 27.28 17.60
N ASP A 72 -16.85 28.03 18.21
CA ASP A 72 -18.29 27.72 18.28
C ASP A 72 -18.62 26.31 18.82
N GLY A 73 -17.76 25.79 19.72
CA GLY A 73 -17.90 24.47 20.29
C GLY A 73 -17.35 23.32 19.42
N GLU A 74 -16.84 23.62 18.26
CA GLU A 74 -16.22 22.66 17.35
C GLU A 74 -14.69 22.63 17.50
N HIS A 75 -14.12 21.43 17.39
CA HIS A 75 -12.67 21.23 17.45
C HIS A 75 -12.03 21.52 16.09
N HIS A 76 -11.13 22.49 16.08
CA HIS A 76 -10.30 22.82 14.93
C HIS A 76 -8.85 22.39 15.16
N PHE A 77 -8.26 21.79 14.14
CA PHE A 77 -6.86 21.35 14.13
C PHE A 77 -6.09 22.00 12.99
N ASP A 78 -5.10 22.86 13.33
CA ASP A 78 -4.16 23.44 12.37
C ASP A 78 -3.12 22.40 11.95
N ARG A 79 -3.36 21.77 10.80
CA ARG A 79 -2.49 20.74 10.23
C ARG A 79 -1.20 21.31 9.65
N GLN A 80 -1.22 22.54 9.13
CA GLN A 80 -0.05 23.13 8.45
C GLN A 80 1.08 23.42 9.43
N GLY A 81 0.74 23.81 10.64
CA GLY A 81 1.72 24.06 11.69
C GLY A 81 2.09 22.85 12.54
N CYS A 82 1.57 21.65 12.23
CA CYS A 82 1.80 20.44 13.01
C CYS A 82 3.15 19.80 12.67
N ASP A 83 3.99 19.58 13.68
CA ASP A 83 5.27 18.87 13.58
C ASP A 83 5.15 17.34 13.83
N ALA A 84 3.93 16.86 14.02
CA ALA A 84 3.63 15.45 14.30
C ALA A 84 4.38 14.88 15.54
N CYS A 85 4.60 15.70 16.57
CA CYS A 85 5.32 15.27 17.79
C CYS A 85 4.54 14.27 18.68
N GLY A 86 3.25 14.04 18.42
CA GLY A 86 2.44 13.04 19.12
C GLY A 86 1.97 13.40 20.54
N LYS A 87 2.31 14.57 21.11
CA LYS A 87 1.89 14.94 22.48
C LYS A 87 0.37 14.92 22.67
N CYS A 88 -0.36 15.38 21.65
CA CYS A 88 -1.83 15.42 21.70
C CYS A 88 -2.47 14.02 21.60
N THR A 89 -1.80 13.05 20.99
CA THR A 89 -2.31 11.66 20.95
C THR A 89 -2.28 11.05 22.35
N GLN A 90 -1.21 11.28 23.10
CA GLN A 90 -1.09 10.79 24.49
C GLN A 90 -2.10 11.46 25.44
N ALA A 91 -2.51 12.70 25.14
CA ALA A 91 -3.48 13.44 25.94
C ALA A 91 -4.94 13.09 25.59
N CYS A 92 -5.20 12.42 24.48
CA CYS A 92 -6.55 12.14 23.97
C CYS A 92 -7.11 10.85 24.56
N PRO A 93 -8.06 10.89 25.53
CA PRO A 93 -8.62 9.67 26.14
C PRO A 93 -9.58 8.91 25.20
N ALA A 94 -10.07 9.57 24.16
CA ALA A 94 -10.98 9.00 23.18
C ALA A 94 -10.25 8.44 21.94
N GLU A 95 -8.90 8.48 21.93
CA GLU A 95 -8.06 8.04 20.83
C GLU A 95 -8.46 8.64 19.45
N ALA A 96 -9.11 9.82 19.49
CA ALA A 96 -9.52 10.55 18.29
C ALA A 96 -8.32 11.11 17.49
N LEU A 97 -7.13 11.08 18.08
CA LEU A 97 -5.88 11.52 17.50
C LEU A 97 -4.89 10.36 17.47
N SER A 98 -4.31 10.08 16.31
CA SER A 98 -3.28 9.07 16.15
C SER A 98 -2.11 9.60 15.32
N LEU A 99 -0.90 9.14 15.62
CA LEU A 99 0.29 9.45 14.83
C LEU A 99 0.49 8.37 13.76
N CYS A 100 0.60 8.79 12.52
CA CYS A 100 0.98 7.92 11.40
C CYS A 100 2.40 8.25 10.95
N GLY A 101 3.26 7.24 10.93
CA GLY A 101 4.65 7.36 10.53
C GLY A 101 5.61 7.37 11.73
N GLU A 102 5.80 6.22 12.36
CA GLU A 102 6.84 6.02 13.36
C GLU A 102 8.15 5.63 12.66
N ARG A 103 9.25 6.26 13.08
CA ARG A 103 10.58 5.86 12.60
C ARG A 103 11.01 4.58 13.30
N GLN A 104 11.06 3.49 12.56
CA GLN A 104 11.42 2.17 13.08
C GLN A 104 12.72 1.64 12.46
N THR A 105 13.55 1.03 13.29
CA THR A 105 14.74 0.30 12.82
C THR A 105 14.34 -1.09 12.33
N THR A 106 15.14 -1.64 11.42
CA THR A 106 14.95 -3.04 10.95
C THR A 106 15.00 -4.04 12.10
N GLN A 107 15.75 -3.75 13.17
CA GLN A 107 15.78 -4.60 14.36
C GLN A 107 14.44 -4.59 15.12
N LYS A 108 13.82 -3.41 15.28
CA LYS A 108 12.49 -3.30 15.92
C LYS A 108 11.42 -4.00 15.08
N LEU A 109 11.46 -3.82 13.75
CA LEU A 109 10.55 -4.53 12.86
C LEU A 109 10.69 -6.04 12.98
N MET A 110 11.93 -6.57 13.05
CA MET A 110 12.16 -8.00 13.25
C MET A 110 11.61 -8.52 14.57
N SER A 111 11.61 -7.73 15.66
CA SER A 111 10.99 -8.18 16.92
C SER A 111 9.49 -8.43 16.77
N HIS A 112 8.78 -7.54 16.06
CA HIS A 112 7.35 -7.72 15.76
C HIS A 112 7.10 -8.87 14.79
N ILE A 113 7.91 -9.00 13.75
CA ILE A 113 7.78 -10.09 12.76
C ILE A 113 7.90 -11.46 13.43
N ARG A 114 8.79 -11.61 14.41
CA ARG A 114 8.98 -12.88 15.15
C ARG A 114 7.77 -13.27 15.99
N GLU A 115 6.93 -12.31 16.39
CA GLU A 115 5.70 -12.59 17.15
C GLU A 115 4.73 -13.50 16.36
N ASP A 116 4.77 -13.43 15.01
CA ASP A 116 3.89 -14.20 14.12
C ASP A 116 4.59 -15.44 13.51
N TRP A 117 5.80 -15.78 13.94
CA TRP A 117 6.63 -16.82 13.31
C TRP A 117 5.92 -18.19 13.20
N GLU A 118 5.20 -18.61 14.21
CA GLU A 118 4.46 -19.89 14.21
C GLU A 118 3.37 -19.91 13.13
N PHE A 119 2.71 -18.79 12.91
CA PHE A 119 1.68 -18.66 11.86
C PHE A 119 2.28 -18.75 10.45
N TYR A 120 3.48 -18.21 10.24
CA TYR A 120 4.16 -18.36 8.94
C TYR A 120 4.49 -19.82 8.65
N ALA A 121 5.05 -20.51 9.62
CA ALA A 121 5.42 -21.92 9.48
C ALA A 121 4.21 -22.83 9.20
N MET A 122 3.07 -22.56 9.85
CA MET A 122 1.85 -23.35 9.69
C MET A 122 1.10 -23.08 8.39
N SER A 123 1.16 -21.85 7.86
CA SER A 123 0.35 -21.41 6.72
C SER A 123 1.11 -21.28 5.42
N GLY A 124 2.44 -21.39 5.43
CA GLY A 124 3.29 -21.03 4.29
C GLY A 124 3.33 -19.52 4.04
N GLY A 125 3.02 -18.71 5.06
CA GLY A 125 3.02 -17.25 5.01
C GLY A 125 4.40 -16.64 5.19
N GLY A 126 4.44 -15.40 5.70
CA GLY A 126 5.71 -14.68 5.90
C GLY A 126 5.54 -13.17 6.03
N VAL A 127 6.46 -12.41 5.49
CA VAL A 127 6.43 -10.94 5.55
C VAL A 127 6.08 -10.36 4.19
N THR A 128 5.24 -9.31 4.19
CA THR A 128 4.98 -8.49 3.01
C THR A 128 5.53 -7.08 3.22
N LEU A 129 6.38 -6.64 2.31
CA LEU A 129 6.87 -5.26 2.23
C LEU A 129 5.93 -4.48 1.31
N SER A 130 5.16 -3.57 1.87
CA SER A 130 4.10 -2.81 1.19
C SER A 130 4.06 -1.37 1.70
N GLY A 131 2.92 -0.68 1.59
CA GLY A 131 2.71 0.67 2.15
C GLY A 131 2.26 1.67 1.12
N GLY A 132 3.02 2.76 0.97
CA GLY A 132 2.97 3.61 -0.21
C GLY A 132 3.74 2.94 -1.36
N GLU A 133 5.06 3.19 -1.41
CA GLU A 133 6.00 2.45 -2.26
C GLU A 133 7.19 2.02 -1.40
N ALA A 134 7.25 0.73 -1.09
CA ALA A 134 8.29 0.18 -0.21
C ALA A 134 9.72 0.42 -0.75
N LEU A 135 9.86 0.39 -2.08
CA LEU A 135 11.16 0.54 -2.75
C LEU A 135 11.74 1.95 -2.68
N LEU A 136 10.97 2.97 -2.24
CA LEU A 136 11.55 4.26 -1.86
C LEU A 136 12.48 4.14 -0.63
N HIS A 137 12.35 3.04 0.11
CA HIS A 137 13.19 2.68 1.26
C HIS A 137 14.01 1.41 0.99
N ALA A 138 14.51 1.23 -0.24
CA ALA A 138 15.13 0.00 -0.72
C ALA A 138 16.25 -0.54 0.20
N ASP A 139 17.05 0.32 0.85
CA ASP A 139 18.10 -0.13 1.78
C ASP A 139 17.51 -0.71 3.09
N SER A 140 16.41 -0.13 3.60
CA SER A 140 15.69 -0.69 4.75
C SER A 140 14.99 -1.99 4.38
N CYS A 141 14.35 -2.05 3.20
CA CYS A 141 13.73 -3.26 2.67
C CYS A 141 14.76 -4.38 2.51
N ARG A 142 15.93 -4.08 1.91
CA ARG A 142 17.05 -5.04 1.77
C ARG A 142 17.51 -5.59 3.12
N GLU A 143 17.75 -4.71 4.09
CA GLU A 143 18.21 -5.17 5.41
C GLU A 143 17.16 -6.02 6.10
N LEU A 144 15.88 -5.64 6.02
CA LEU A 144 14.76 -6.40 6.62
C LEU A 144 14.60 -7.75 5.93
N ALA A 145 14.55 -7.78 4.59
CA ALA A 145 14.42 -9.00 3.81
C ALA A 145 15.59 -9.97 4.03
N ALA A 146 16.83 -9.46 4.12
CA ALA A 146 17.99 -10.27 4.44
C ALA A 146 17.94 -10.89 5.84
N ARG A 147 17.33 -10.20 6.82
CA ARG A 147 17.11 -10.75 8.18
C ARG A 147 16.03 -11.81 8.18
N CYS A 148 14.90 -11.58 7.48
CA CYS A 148 13.85 -12.56 7.30
C CYS A 148 14.40 -13.84 6.63
N SER A 149 15.18 -13.70 5.56
CA SER A 149 15.79 -14.82 4.84
C SER A 149 16.69 -15.67 5.76
N LYS A 150 17.49 -15.05 6.65
CA LYS A 150 18.32 -15.79 7.64
C LYS A 150 17.49 -16.61 8.62
N GLU A 151 16.24 -16.25 8.84
CA GLU A 151 15.31 -16.95 9.74
C GLU A 151 14.31 -17.82 8.96
N ASN A 152 14.55 -18.04 7.65
CA ASN A 152 13.68 -18.78 6.73
C ASN A 152 12.22 -18.25 6.67
N ILE A 153 12.06 -16.94 6.83
CA ILE A 153 10.77 -16.26 6.70
C ILE A 153 10.63 -15.76 5.24
N PRO A 154 9.66 -16.28 4.46
CA PRO A 154 9.45 -15.84 3.08
C PRO A 154 9.07 -14.35 3.00
N VAL A 155 9.67 -13.63 2.04
CA VAL A 155 9.42 -12.20 1.83
C VAL A 155 8.70 -11.99 0.51
N LEU A 156 7.58 -11.29 0.57
CA LEU A 156 6.83 -10.80 -0.59
C LEU A 156 7.03 -9.29 -0.70
N LEU A 157 7.27 -8.81 -1.91
CA LEU A 157 7.24 -7.39 -2.23
C LEU A 157 5.89 -7.06 -2.89
N ASP A 158 5.15 -6.08 -2.35
CA ASP A 158 3.95 -5.49 -2.93
C ASP A 158 4.27 -4.06 -3.36
N THR A 159 4.29 -3.81 -4.66
CA THR A 159 4.83 -2.57 -5.25
C THR A 159 4.03 -2.10 -6.46
N ALA A 160 3.92 -0.79 -6.64
CA ALA A 160 3.51 -0.18 -7.89
C ALA A 160 4.67 -0.09 -8.91
N GLY A 161 5.89 -0.28 -8.46
CA GLY A 161 7.09 -0.45 -9.27
C GLY A 161 7.52 0.73 -10.13
N CYS A 162 6.96 1.91 -9.94
CA CYS A 162 7.33 3.10 -10.69
C CYS A 162 8.59 3.75 -10.11
N VAL A 163 9.67 2.98 -9.97
CA VAL A 163 10.98 3.38 -9.42
C VAL A 163 12.12 2.89 -10.30
N HIS A 164 13.33 3.40 -10.12
CA HIS A 164 14.52 2.87 -10.79
C HIS A 164 14.76 1.41 -10.39
N TYR A 165 15.15 0.58 -11.35
CA TYR A 165 15.36 -0.86 -11.12
C TYR A 165 16.43 -1.18 -10.08
N ASP A 166 17.41 -0.32 -9.88
CA ASP A 166 18.43 -0.45 -8.82
C ASP A 166 17.81 -0.66 -7.41
N ALA A 167 16.58 -0.17 -7.20
CA ALA A 167 15.86 -0.40 -5.95
C ALA A 167 15.39 -1.85 -5.84
N PHE A 168 14.97 -2.47 -6.95
CA PHE A 168 14.65 -3.89 -7.00
C PHE A 168 15.89 -4.77 -6.80
N GLU A 169 17.01 -4.46 -7.46
CA GLU A 169 18.26 -5.23 -7.38
C GLU A 169 18.72 -5.42 -5.93
N LYS A 170 18.45 -4.44 -5.07
CA LYS A 170 18.79 -4.53 -3.64
C LYS A 170 18.01 -5.61 -2.88
N VAL A 171 16.78 -5.89 -3.27
CA VAL A 171 15.88 -6.81 -2.55
C VAL A 171 15.72 -8.16 -3.23
N LEU A 172 16.00 -8.23 -4.54
CA LEU A 172 15.88 -9.43 -5.38
C LEU A 172 16.37 -10.73 -4.72
N PRO A 173 17.58 -10.79 -4.11
CA PRO A 173 18.11 -12.03 -3.56
C PRO A 173 17.29 -12.64 -2.42
N TYR A 174 16.35 -11.90 -1.90
CA TYR A 174 15.58 -12.26 -0.69
C TYR A 174 14.07 -12.42 -0.97
N LEU A 175 13.62 -12.13 -2.20
CA LEU A 175 12.20 -12.21 -2.54
C LEU A 175 11.80 -13.64 -2.89
N SER A 176 10.69 -14.08 -2.34
CA SER A 176 10.01 -15.33 -2.74
C SER A 176 8.88 -15.09 -3.74
N LEU A 177 8.31 -13.89 -3.75
CA LEU A 177 7.17 -13.51 -4.60
C LEU A 177 7.13 -11.99 -4.72
N CYS A 178 6.67 -11.49 -5.86
CA CYS A 178 6.33 -10.08 -6.06
C CYS A 178 4.88 -9.94 -6.51
N TYR A 179 4.12 -9.13 -5.79
CA TYR A 179 2.86 -8.56 -6.24
C TYR A 179 3.17 -7.22 -6.88
N PHE A 180 2.88 -7.11 -8.17
CA PHE A 180 3.23 -5.93 -8.94
C PHE A 180 1.96 -5.28 -9.50
N ASP A 181 1.67 -4.07 -9.06
CA ASP A 181 0.44 -3.39 -9.45
C ASP A 181 0.54 -2.79 -10.86
N LEU A 182 -0.38 -3.15 -11.74
CA LEU A 182 -0.64 -2.47 -13.00
C LEU A 182 -1.90 -1.59 -12.84
N LYS A 183 -1.72 -0.27 -12.93
CA LYS A 183 -2.83 0.68 -12.71
C LYS A 183 -3.66 0.91 -13.99
N SER A 184 -3.02 0.87 -15.16
CA SER A 184 -3.63 1.05 -16.48
C SER A 184 -2.76 0.39 -17.54
N GLY A 185 -3.35 0.07 -18.72
CA GLY A 185 -2.64 -0.37 -19.92
C GLY A 185 -2.17 0.80 -20.80
N THR A 186 -2.39 2.06 -20.39
CA THR A 186 -2.06 3.23 -21.20
C THR A 186 -1.27 4.27 -20.42
N GLN A 187 -0.42 5.05 -21.12
CA GLN A 187 0.30 6.16 -20.48
C GLN A 187 -0.65 7.24 -19.97
N SER A 188 -1.74 7.52 -20.68
CA SER A 188 -2.75 8.49 -20.20
C SER A 188 -3.38 8.10 -18.86
N GLY A 189 -3.59 6.80 -18.62
CA GLY A 189 -4.02 6.31 -17.30
C GLY A 189 -2.93 6.47 -16.24
N TYR A 190 -1.67 6.27 -16.60
CA TYR A 190 -0.54 6.51 -15.69
C TYR A 190 -0.30 7.99 -15.40
N ASP A 191 -0.62 8.90 -16.32
CA ASP A 191 -0.55 10.35 -16.08
C ASP A 191 -1.50 10.79 -14.95
N ILE A 192 -2.67 10.14 -14.83
CA ILE A 192 -3.65 10.40 -13.74
C ILE A 192 -3.05 10.08 -12.37
N VAL A 193 -2.25 9.03 -12.27
CA VAL A 193 -1.62 8.62 -11.00
C VAL A 193 -0.22 9.21 -10.80
N GLY A 194 0.29 9.97 -11.77
CA GLY A 194 1.62 10.59 -11.73
C GLY A 194 2.75 9.59 -11.98
N GLY A 195 2.50 8.52 -12.75
CA GLY A 195 3.45 7.45 -13.04
C GLY A 195 3.91 7.40 -14.50
N LYS A 196 4.70 6.37 -14.83
CA LYS A 196 5.20 6.09 -16.16
C LYS A 196 4.99 4.62 -16.51
N LEU A 197 4.14 4.35 -17.50
CA LEU A 197 3.80 2.98 -17.92
C LEU A 197 5.04 2.21 -18.40
N ASP A 198 5.84 2.79 -19.30
CA ASP A 198 7.02 2.13 -19.86
C ASP A 198 8.01 1.69 -18.78
N LEU A 199 8.22 2.53 -17.75
CA LEU A 199 9.10 2.19 -16.62
C LEU A 199 8.54 1.00 -15.83
N VAL A 200 7.24 0.97 -15.60
CA VAL A 200 6.56 -0.11 -14.87
C VAL A 200 6.65 -1.42 -15.64
N LEU A 201 6.36 -1.41 -16.94
CA LEU A 201 6.44 -2.61 -17.80
C LEU A 201 7.88 -3.13 -17.93
N GLU A 202 8.85 -2.24 -18.09
CA GLU A 202 10.27 -2.62 -18.13
C GLU A 202 10.71 -3.25 -16.81
N ASN A 203 10.30 -2.69 -15.68
CA ASN A 203 10.60 -3.26 -14.36
C ASN A 203 9.94 -4.65 -14.17
N MET A 204 8.69 -4.84 -14.61
CA MET A 204 8.01 -6.13 -14.61
C MET A 204 8.80 -7.17 -15.42
N LYS A 205 9.18 -6.81 -16.65
CA LYS A 205 9.94 -7.66 -17.57
C LYS A 205 11.29 -8.09 -16.98
N ARG A 206 12.03 -7.14 -16.42
CA ARG A 206 13.33 -7.41 -15.79
C ARG A 206 13.17 -8.30 -14.56
N LEU A 207 12.17 -8.05 -13.72
CA LEU A 207 11.93 -8.82 -12.50
C LEU A 207 11.63 -10.29 -12.82
N VAL A 208 10.84 -10.54 -13.87
CA VAL A 208 10.57 -11.91 -14.37
C VAL A 208 11.83 -12.55 -14.93
N ALA A 209 12.62 -11.80 -15.71
CA ALA A 209 13.89 -12.29 -16.26
C ALA A 209 14.92 -12.64 -15.18
N ASP A 210 14.91 -11.92 -14.06
CA ASP A 210 15.73 -12.20 -12.88
C ASP A 210 15.20 -13.39 -12.04
N GLY A 211 14.12 -14.04 -12.47
CA GLY A 211 13.61 -15.29 -11.92
C GLY A 211 12.70 -15.14 -10.70
N VAL A 212 12.21 -13.93 -10.40
CA VAL A 212 11.24 -13.72 -9.31
C VAL A 212 9.84 -14.09 -9.78
N GLU A 213 9.16 -14.98 -9.07
CA GLU A 213 7.75 -15.22 -9.30
C GLU A 213 6.98 -13.91 -9.12
N THR A 214 6.28 -13.48 -10.19
CA THR A 214 5.59 -12.18 -10.21
C THR A 214 4.14 -12.37 -10.62
N VAL A 215 3.24 -11.75 -9.85
CA VAL A 215 1.80 -11.69 -10.12
C VAL A 215 1.42 -10.26 -10.38
N ALA A 216 0.79 -9.97 -11.51
CA ALA A 216 0.22 -8.66 -11.76
C ALA A 216 -1.07 -8.48 -10.94
N ARG A 217 -1.14 -7.40 -10.16
CA ARG A 217 -2.35 -7.00 -9.42
C ARG A 217 -2.99 -5.81 -10.13
N ILE A 218 -4.26 -5.92 -10.43
CA ILE A 218 -5.01 -4.89 -11.15
C ILE A 218 -6.16 -4.42 -10.26
N PRO A 219 -6.03 -3.26 -9.62
CA PRO A 219 -7.16 -2.65 -8.95
C PRO A 219 -8.17 -2.20 -10.00
N VAL A 220 -9.38 -2.74 -9.94
CA VAL A 220 -10.48 -2.44 -10.86
C VAL A 220 -11.27 -1.27 -10.30
N ILE A 221 -11.09 -0.11 -10.90
CA ILE A 221 -11.59 1.17 -10.40
C ILE A 221 -12.72 1.68 -11.30
N PRO A 222 -13.95 1.83 -10.77
CA PRO A 222 -15.09 2.31 -11.56
C PRO A 222 -14.83 3.67 -12.21
N GLY A 223 -15.07 3.73 -13.52
CA GLY A 223 -14.88 4.93 -14.34
C GLY A 223 -13.42 5.25 -14.67
N PHE A 224 -12.48 4.37 -14.35
CA PHE A 224 -11.07 4.57 -14.67
C PHE A 224 -10.48 3.46 -15.55
N ASN A 225 -10.63 2.19 -15.17
CA ASN A 225 -10.04 1.05 -15.86
C ASN A 225 -10.95 -0.19 -15.81
N ASP A 226 -12.27 0.01 -15.74
CA ASP A 226 -13.26 -1.05 -15.49
C ASP A 226 -14.04 -1.48 -16.74
N THR A 227 -13.56 -1.13 -17.94
CA THR A 227 -14.19 -1.53 -19.19
C THR A 227 -13.49 -2.75 -19.82
N ARG A 228 -14.18 -3.41 -20.77
CA ARG A 228 -13.59 -4.48 -21.58
C ARG A 228 -12.36 -4.00 -22.38
N GLU A 229 -12.41 -2.76 -22.88
CA GLU A 229 -11.33 -2.14 -23.65
C GLU A 229 -10.12 -1.92 -22.75
N ASP A 230 -10.29 -1.42 -21.52
CA ASP A 230 -9.20 -1.28 -20.55
C ASP A 230 -8.55 -2.62 -20.24
N ALA A 231 -9.35 -3.70 -20.09
CA ALA A 231 -8.82 -5.03 -19.85
C ALA A 231 -7.97 -5.54 -21.03
N LEU A 232 -8.39 -5.28 -22.28
CA LEU A 232 -7.62 -5.63 -23.49
C LEU A 232 -6.29 -4.84 -23.53
N GLN A 233 -6.30 -3.56 -23.27
CA GLN A 233 -5.09 -2.73 -23.24
C GLN A 233 -4.11 -3.19 -22.14
N MET A 234 -4.62 -3.55 -20.95
CA MET A 234 -3.79 -4.06 -19.87
C MET A 234 -3.23 -5.46 -20.19
N ALA A 235 -4.02 -6.33 -20.83
CA ALA A 235 -3.58 -7.65 -21.25
C ALA A 235 -2.48 -7.54 -22.33
N ASP A 236 -2.64 -6.64 -23.29
CA ASP A 236 -1.64 -6.34 -24.31
C ASP A 236 -0.34 -5.83 -23.68
N ALA A 237 -0.44 -4.83 -22.80
CA ALA A 237 0.71 -4.29 -22.08
C ALA A 237 1.48 -5.35 -21.26
N LEU A 238 0.78 -6.30 -20.65
CA LEU A 238 1.40 -7.41 -19.90
C LEU A 238 2.00 -8.49 -20.79
N SER A 239 1.59 -8.62 -22.05
CA SER A 239 1.94 -9.74 -22.92
C SER A 239 3.45 -9.94 -23.09
N GLU A 240 4.22 -8.84 -23.13
CA GLU A 240 5.66 -8.83 -23.31
C GLU A 240 6.47 -8.89 -22.00
N THR A 241 5.80 -8.82 -20.84
CA THR A 241 6.50 -8.79 -19.53
C THR A 241 6.95 -10.18 -19.05
N GLY A 242 6.35 -11.25 -19.60
CA GLY A 242 6.55 -12.62 -19.12
C GLY A 242 5.69 -13.01 -17.92
N ILE A 243 4.95 -12.09 -17.33
CA ILE A 243 3.98 -12.38 -16.25
C ILE A 243 2.87 -13.28 -16.81
N ARG A 244 2.42 -14.25 -16.01
CA ARG A 244 1.37 -15.21 -16.40
C ARG A 244 0.17 -15.21 -15.46
N LYS A 245 0.33 -14.67 -14.25
CA LYS A 245 -0.73 -14.64 -13.24
C LYS A 245 -1.23 -13.20 -13.05
N VAL A 246 -2.55 -13.05 -13.02
CA VAL A 246 -3.23 -11.76 -12.85
C VAL A 246 -4.28 -11.89 -11.75
N HIS A 247 -4.24 -10.96 -10.78
CA HIS A 247 -5.27 -10.83 -9.75
C HIS A 247 -6.04 -9.52 -9.97
N LEU A 248 -7.36 -9.62 -10.17
CA LEU A 248 -8.25 -8.47 -10.22
C LEU A 248 -8.70 -8.12 -8.81
N LEU A 249 -8.44 -6.88 -8.38
CA LEU A 249 -8.78 -6.38 -7.05
C LEU A 249 -9.97 -5.42 -7.17
N PRO A 250 -11.18 -5.83 -6.78
CA PRO A 250 -12.33 -4.94 -6.85
C PRO A 250 -12.13 -3.73 -5.94
N PHE A 251 -12.42 -2.53 -6.46
CA PHE A 251 -12.46 -1.32 -5.66
C PHE A 251 -13.43 -1.45 -4.48
N HIS A 252 -13.03 -0.88 -3.33
CA HIS A 252 -13.87 -0.72 -2.14
C HIS A 252 -13.54 0.58 -1.41
N ARG A 253 -14.47 1.09 -0.58
CA ARG A 253 -14.36 2.38 0.11
C ARG A 253 -13.76 2.34 1.51
N LEU A 254 -13.12 1.25 1.90
CA LEU A 254 -12.58 1.08 3.26
C LEU A 254 -11.55 2.15 3.66
N GLY A 255 -10.91 2.80 2.68
CA GLY A 255 -9.98 3.90 2.92
C GLY A 255 -10.63 5.24 3.32
N SER A 256 -11.97 5.41 3.17
CA SER A 256 -12.65 6.70 3.37
C SER A 256 -12.36 7.34 4.73
N GLY A 257 -12.35 6.57 5.82
CA GLY A 257 -12.04 7.05 7.16
C GLY A 257 -10.63 7.63 7.30
N LYS A 258 -9.67 7.12 6.53
CA LYS A 258 -8.28 7.61 6.54
C LYS A 258 -8.16 8.99 5.90
N TYR A 259 -8.91 9.26 4.82
CA TYR A 259 -9.00 10.60 4.23
C TYR A 259 -9.60 11.60 5.21
N ALA A 260 -10.69 11.25 5.88
CA ALA A 260 -11.26 12.08 6.94
C ALA A 260 -10.23 12.34 8.05
N GLY A 261 -9.51 11.31 8.50
CA GLY A 261 -8.43 11.43 9.46
C GLY A 261 -7.32 12.39 9.03
N LEU A 262 -7.00 12.44 7.73
CA LEU A 262 -6.06 13.38 7.14
C LEU A 262 -6.65 14.78 6.89
N GLY A 263 -7.97 14.97 7.05
CA GLY A 263 -8.68 16.21 6.69
C GLY A 263 -8.71 16.43 5.19
N GLN A 264 -8.75 15.36 4.41
CA GLN A 264 -8.80 15.36 2.94
C GLN A 264 -10.16 14.89 2.45
N ILE A 265 -10.55 15.40 1.28
CA ILE A 265 -11.74 14.92 0.57
C ILE A 265 -11.35 13.67 -0.22
N TYR A 266 -12.13 12.60 -0.07
CA TYR A 266 -11.95 11.40 -0.87
C TYR A 266 -12.83 11.46 -2.11
N SER A 267 -12.23 11.65 -3.29
CA SER A 267 -12.96 11.77 -4.56
C SER A 267 -13.80 10.53 -4.93
N TYR A 268 -13.40 9.35 -4.41
CA TYR A 268 -14.12 8.08 -4.58
C TYR A 268 -14.99 7.69 -3.38
N GLY A 269 -15.28 8.64 -2.48
CA GLY A 269 -16.04 8.38 -1.25
C GLY A 269 -17.45 7.85 -1.47
N GLU A 270 -18.10 8.26 -2.57
CA GLU A 270 -19.45 7.82 -2.94
C GLU A 270 -19.46 6.77 -4.07
N THR A 271 -18.29 6.41 -4.62
CA THR A 271 -18.19 5.43 -5.70
C THR A 271 -18.50 4.02 -5.19
N LEU A 272 -19.43 3.35 -5.86
CA LEU A 272 -19.77 1.96 -5.54
C LEU A 272 -18.69 1.00 -6.08
N PRO A 273 -18.53 -0.19 -5.47
CA PRO A 273 -17.69 -1.24 -6.05
C PRO A 273 -18.14 -1.61 -7.47
N PRO A 274 -17.22 -2.08 -8.34
CA PRO A 274 -17.59 -2.52 -9.67
C PRO A 274 -18.59 -3.69 -9.60
N PRO A 275 -19.59 -3.75 -10.50
CA PRO A 275 -20.49 -4.89 -10.60
C PRO A 275 -19.74 -6.21 -10.80
N ALA A 276 -20.33 -7.32 -10.37
CA ALA A 276 -19.73 -8.64 -10.58
C ALA A 276 -19.53 -8.95 -12.07
N THR A 277 -20.44 -8.53 -12.92
CA THR A 277 -20.38 -8.68 -14.38
C THR A 277 -19.18 -7.97 -15.00
N THR A 278 -18.79 -6.80 -14.46
CA THR A 278 -17.56 -6.10 -14.90
C THR A 278 -16.34 -6.97 -14.64
N LEU A 279 -16.22 -7.53 -13.43
CA LEU A 279 -15.09 -8.38 -13.06
C LEU A 279 -15.07 -9.68 -13.87
N GLU A 280 -16.23 -10.28 -14.14
CA GLU A 280 -16.36 -11.48 -14.98
C GLU A 280 -15.89 -11.19 -16.40
N THR A 281 -16.34 -10.08 -17.00
CA THR A 281 -15.90 -9.66 -18.34
C THR A 281 -14.39 -9.45 -18.40
N MET A 282 -13.80 -8.78 -17.40
CA MET A 282 -12.36 -8.55 -17.35
C MET A 282 -11.59 -9.87 -17.17
N LEU A 283 -12.05 -10.78 -16.30
CA LEU A 283 -11.45 -12.10 -16.11
C LEU A 283 -11.44 -12.89 -17.44
N GLU A 284 -12.56 -12.91 -18.16
CA GLU A 284 -12.64 -13.54 -19.48
C GLU A 284 -11.60 -12.99 -20.46
N VAL A 285 -11.46 -11.66 -20.52
CA VAL A 285 -10.46 -11.02 -21.39
C VAL A 285 -9.05 -11.50 -21.05
N PHE A 286 -8.65 -11.47 -19.77
CA PHE A 286 -7.30 -11.94 -19.37
C PHE A 286 -7.11 -13.44 -19.65
N GLN A 287 -8.12 -14.27 -19.41
CA GLN A 287 -8.06 -15.70 -19.69
C GLN A 287 -7.92 -15.99 -21.19
N TYR A 288 -8.71 -15.31 -22.05
CA TYR A 288 -8.58 -15.42 -23.51
C TYR A 288 -7.23 -14.91 -24.02
N SER A 289 -6.62 -13.94 -23.34
CA SER A 289 -5.27 -13.45 -23.62
C SER A 289 -4.15 -14.35 -23.07
N GLY A 290 -4.49 -15.51 -22.48
CA GLY A 290 -3.53 -16.53 -22.04
C GLY A 290 -3.00 -16.35 -20.61
N PHE A 291 -3.61 -15.50 -19.79
CA PHE A 291 -3.25 -15.35 -18.39
C PHE A 291 -4.05 -16.28 -17.47
N SER A 292 -3.42 -16.72 -16.38
CA SER A 292 -4.13 -17.30 -15.23
C SER A 292 -4.69 -16.16 -14.39
N ALA A 293 -5.94 -15.80 -14.64
CA ALA A 293 -6.60 -14.69 -13.99
C ALA A 293 -7.56 -15.14 -12.89
N SER A 294 -7.55 -14.48 -11.74
CA SER A 294 -8.47 -14.71 -10.63
C SER A 294 -8.94 -13.40 -10.00
N LYS A 295 -10.03 -13.47 -9.22
CA LYS A 295 -10.57 -12.39 -8.41
C LYS A 295 -10.01 -12.50 -6.99
N GLY A 296 -9.52 -11.38 -6.46
CA GLY A 296 -8.89 -11.31 -5.17
C GLY A 296 -7.40 -11.63 -5.21
N GLY A 297 -6.69 -11.35 -4.15
CA GLY A 297 -5.25 -11.59 -3.98
C GLY A 297 -4.99 -12.51 -2.83
#